data_3fb0743d78233035026d60b6e20f66ec
#
_entry.id   3fb0743d78233035026d60b6e20f66ec
#
_cell.length_a   1.000
_cell.length_b   1.000
_cell.length_c   1.000
_cell.angle_alpha   90.00
_cell.angle_beta   90.00
_cell.angle_gamma   90.00
#
_symmetry.space_group_name_H-M   'P 1'
#
loop_
_entity.id
_entity.type
_entity.pdbx_description
1 polymer ?
#
loop_
_entity_poly.entity_id
_entity_poly.type
_entity_poly.pdbx_seq_one_letter_code
_entity_poly.pdbx_strand_id
1 'polypeptide(L)'
;IDAYRGRIINTHPALLPAFPGAHGVRDALAYGVKVTGCTVHYVDEGVDTGRIIAQRAIEVRADDTEDSLHERIKQAERELLVQVVTQSIGAK
;
A
#
# COMPACT_ATOMS: atom_id res chain seq x y z
N ILE A 1 -8.79 -1.38 -17.67
CA ILE A 1 -8.87 0.04 -17.29
C ILE A 1 -7.92 0.82 -18.19
N ASP A 2 -8.47 1.74 -18.94
CA ASP A 2 -7.70 2.42 -19.96
C ASP A 2 -6.56 3.26 -19.40
N ALA A 3 -6.78 3.88 -18.26
CA ALA A 3 -5.73 4.70 -17.65
C ALA A 3 -4.48 3.89 -17.29
N TYR A 4 -4.64 2.57 -17.20
CA TYR A 4 -3.56 1.67 -16.83
C TYR A 4 -3.24 0.67 -17.93
N ARG A 5 -3.61 1.00 -19.17
CA ARG A 5 -3.39 0.09 -20.28
C ARG A 5 -1.92 -0.29 -20.37
N GLY A 6 -1.67 -1.59 -20.49
CA GLY A 6 -0.32 -2.12 -20.55
C GLY A 6 0.40 -2.13 -19.23
N ARG A 7 -0.29 -1.80 -18.14
CA ARG A 7 0.31 -1.74 -16.82
C ARG A 7 -0.53 -2.52 -15.83
N ILE A 8 0.15 -3.06 -14.84
CA ILE A 8 -0.47 -3.81 -13.76
C ILE A 8 -0.30 -2.97 -12.50
N ILE A 9 -1.36 -2.84 -11.71
CA ILE A 9 -1.27 -2.16 -10.42
C ILE A 9 -1.36 -3.17 -9.30
N ASN A 10 -0.76 -2.82 -8.18
CA ASN A 10 -0.72 -3.69 -7.01
C ASN A 10 -0.75 -2.83 -5.76
N THR A 11 -1.05 -3.46 -4.64
CA THR A 11 -0.98 -2.80 -3.33
C THR A 11 0.14 -3.39 -2.51
N HIS A 12 0.72 -2.59 -1.63
CA HIS A 12 1.77 -3.04 -0.73
C HIS A 12 1.46 -2.49 0.67
N PRO A 13 1.57 -3.32 1.73
CA PRO A 13 1.16 -2.90 3.09
C PRO A 13 2.26 -2.14 3.82
N ALA A 14 2.81 -1.12 3.20
CA ALA A 14 3.76 -0.21 3.81
C ALA A 14 3.78 1.08 2.98
N LEU A 15 4.41 2.11 3.51
CA LEU A 15 4.59 3.37 2.79
C LEU A 15 5.89 3.27 1.99
N LEU A 16 5.80 2.75 0.77
CA LEU A 16 6.97 2.63 -0.09
C LEU A 16 7.62 4.00 -0.30
N PRO A 17 8.92 4.07 -0.42
CA PRO A 17 9.90 2.98 -0.56
C PRO A 17 10.32 2.31 0.75
N ALA A 18 9.70 2.65 1.87
CA ALA A 18 10.00 2.00 3.14
C ALA A 18 9.45 0.58 3.15
N PHE A 19 10.22 -0.34 3.71
CA PHE A 19 9.81 -1.74 3.95
C PHE A 19 9.29 -2.45 2.71
N PRO A 20 10.06 -2.51 1.63
CA PRO A 20 9.65 -3.30 0.47
C PRO A 20 9.78 -4.79 0.78
N GLY A 21 9.22 -5.61 -0.11
CA GLY A 21 9.33 -7.05 0.04
C GLY A 21 8.10 -7.68 0.68
N ALA A 22 8.22 -8.94 1.08
CA ALA A 22 7.06 -9.75 1.44
C ALA A 22 6.54 -9.50 2.85
N HIS A 23 7.29 -8.81 3.71
CA HIS A 23 6.97 -8.70 5.13
C HIS A 23 6.93 -7.26 5.62
N GLY A 24 6.30 -6.38 4.84
CA GLY A 24 6.28 -4.96 5.17
C GLY A 24 5.66 -4.65 6.53
N VAL A 25 4.58 -5.34 6.91
CA VAL A 25 3.91 -5.11 8.19
C VAL A 25 4.82 -5.54 9.35
N ARG A 26 5.36 -6.76 9.24
CA ARG A 26 6.26 -7.29 10.27
C ARG A 26 7.49 -6.42 10.45
N ASP A 27 8.07 -6.01 9.34
CA ASP A 27 9.31 -5.24 9.37
C ASP A 27 9.09 -3.84 9.95
N ALA A 28 7.95 -3.22 9.63
CA ALA A 28 7.60 -1.92 10.19
C ALA A 28 7.43 -2.00 11.70
N LEU A 29 6.73 -3.04 12.19
CA LEU A 29 6.56 -3.24 13.62
C LEU A 29 7.92 -3.48 14.31
N ALA A 30 8.77 -4.30 13.72
CA ALA A 30 10.06 -4.62 14.28
C ALA A 30 10.96 -3.37 14.35
N TYR A 31 10.86 -2.51 13.37
CA TYR A 31 11.62 -1.26 13.34
C TYR A 31 11.12 -0.27 14.40
N GLY A 32 9.84 -0.36 14.75
CA GLY A 32 9.26 0.53 15.76
C GLY A 32 8.71 1.84 15.19
N VAL A 33 8.31 1.85 13.93
CA VAL A 33 7.74 3.07 13.34
C VAL A 33 6.43 3.42 14.02
N LYS A 34 6.12 4.70 14.05
CA LYS A 34 4.86 5.19 14.61
C LYS A 34 3.78 5.36 13.56
N VAL A 35 4.16 5.43 12.31
CA VAL A 35 3.23 5.57 11.18
C VAL A 35 3.71 4.62 10.09
N THR A 36 2.77 3.86 9.56
CA THR A 36 3.00 3.05 8.37
C THR A 36 1.83 3.29 7.43
N GLY A 37 1.45 2.34 6.59
CA GLY A 37 0.32 2.54 5.74
C GLY A 37 0.32 1.57 4.59
N CYS A 38 -0.24 2.00 3.47
CA CYS A 38 -0.29 1.18 2.27
C CYS A 38 -0.01 2.05 1.05
N THR A 39 0.42 1.38 -0.02
CA THR A 39 0.79 2.02 -1.26
C THR A 39 0.14 1.28 -2.41
N VAL A 40 -0.47 2.02 -3.33
CA VAL A 40 -0.93 1.48 -4.62
C VAL A 40 0.11 1.94 -5.65
N HIS A 41 0.63 1.00 -6.41
CA HIS A 41 1.72 1.30 -7.34
C HIS A 41 1.61 0.46 -8.60
N TYR A 42 2.30 0.90 -9.65
CA TYR A 42 2.46 0.08 -10.85
C TYR A 42 3.47 -1.02 -10.56
N VAL A 43 3.24 -2.17 -11.16
CA VAL A 43 4.18 -3.28 -11.09
C VAL A 43 5.17 -3.13 -12.22
N ASP A 44 6.45 -3.27 -11.91
CA ASP A 44 7.49 -3.35 -12.93
C ASP A 44 8.39 -4.54 -12.61
N GLU A 45 9.59 -4.57 -13.19
CA GLU A 45 10.47 -5.73 -13.05
C GLU A 45 11.05 -5.88 -11.66
N GLY A 46 11.12 -4.79 -10.89
CA GLY A 46 11.61 -4.85 -9.52
C GLY A 46 10.48 -5.13 -8.57
N VAL A 47 10.82 -5.71 -7.42
CA VAL A 47 9.83 -5.97 -6.38
C VAL A 47 9.48 -4.65 -5.69
N ASP A 48 8.21 -4.28 -5.76
CA ASP A 48 7.69 -3.06 -5.11
C ASP A 48 8.45 -1.80 -5.51
N THR A 49 8.92 -1.74 -6.75
CA THR A 49 9.69 -0.60 -7.23
C THR A 49 8.99 0.20 -8.31
N GLY A 50 7.78 -0.19 -8.68
CA GLY A 50 7.03 0.55 -9.68
C GLY A 50 6.60 1.90 -9.17
N ARG A 51 6.21 2.76 -10.10
CA ARG A 51 5.80 4.13 -9.79
C ARG A 51 4.61 4.13 -8.84
N ILE A 52 4.68 4.97 -7.81
CA ILE A 52 3.61 5.08 -6.82
C ILE A 52 2.45 5.88 -7.42
N ILE A 53 1.23 5.35 -7.24
CA ILE A 53 0.01 6.02 -7.68
C ILE A 53 -0.63 6.76 -6.51
N ALA A 54 -0.74 6.10 -5.35
CA ALA A 54 -1.40 6.68 -4.17
C ALA A 54 -0.92 5.97 -2.92
N GLN A 55 -1.01 6.65 -1.80
CA GLN A 55 -0.63 6.10 -0.51
C GLN A 55 -1.61 6.56 0.55
N ARG A 56 -1.75 5.77 1.62
CA ARG A 56 -2.54 6.16 2.79
C ARG A 56 -1.75 5.82 4.05
N ALA A 57 -1.62 6.79 4.95
CA ALA A 57 -0.91 6.61 6.21
C ALA A 57 -1.83 6.00 7.26
N ILE A 58 -1.28 5.13 8.10
CA ILE A 58 -1.99 4.47 9.19
C ILE A 58 -1.11 4.55 10.43
N GLU A 59 -1.70 5.02 11.54
CA GLU A 59 -0.99 5.09 12.79
C GLU A 59 -0.76 3.69 13.36
N VAL A 60 0.44 3.44 13.87
CA VAL A 60 0.76 2.21 14.59
C VAL A 60 0.45 2.45 16.06
N ARG A 61 -0.39 1.59 16.65
CA ARG A 61 -0.79 1.71 18.05
C ARG A 61 0.18 0.94 18.92
N ALA A 62 0.30 1.38 20.18
CA ALA A 62 1.27 0.77 21.09
C ALA A 62 1.00 -0.71 21.33
N ASP A 63 -0.26 -1.15 21.26
CA ASP A 63 -0.65 -2.53 21.48
C ASP A 63 -0.85 -3.33 20.20
N ASP A 64 -0.43 -2.80 19.05
CA ASP A 64 -0.59 -3.50 17.80
C ASP A 64 0.26 -4.75 17.74
N THR A 65 -0.35 -5.81 17.22
CA THR A 65 0.36 -7.00 16.75
C THR A 65 0.44 -6.94 15.24
N GLU A 66 1.20 -7.85 14.65
CA GLU A 66 1.24 -7.95 13.19
C GLU A 66 -0.17 -8.14 12.63
N ASP A 67 -0.97 -9.00 13.26
CA ASP A 67 -2.32 -9.29 12.78
C ASP A 67 -3.24 -8.07 12.86
N SER A 68 -3.25 -7.37 14.00
CA SER A 68 -4.16 -6.24 14.17
C SER A 68 -3.80 -5.10 13.23
N LEU A 69 -2.51 -4.83 13.09
CA LEU A 69 -2.06 -3.78 12.18
C LEU A 69 -2.37 -4.15 10.73
N HIS A 70 -2.11 -5.41 10.37
CA HIS A 70 -2.34 -5.86 9.00
C HIS A 70 -3.82 -5.78 8.63
N GLU A 71 -4.73 -6.08 9.58
CA GLU A 71 -6.16 -5.96 9.30
C GLU A 71 -6.55 -4.53 8.96
N ARG A 72 -6.04 -3.55 9.72
CA ARG A 72 -6.34 -2.16 9.42
C ARG A 72 -5.73 -1.72 8.09
N ILE A 73 -4.54 -2.21 7.81
CA ILE A 73 -3.88 -1.90 6.53
C ILE A 73 -4.66 -2.51 5.37
N LYS A 74 -5.11 -3.75 5.50
CA LYS A 74 -5.88 -4.41 4.43
C LYS A 74 -7.16 -3.63 4.11
N GLN A 75 -7.84 -3.15 5.14
CA GLN A 75 -9.05 -2.37 4.91
C GLN A 75 -8.72 -1.08 4.18
N ALA A 76 -7.66 -0.39 4.58
CA ALA A 76 -7.24 0.83 3.92
C ALA A 76 -6.79 0.57 2.49
N GLU A 77 -6.14 -0.57 2.25
CA GLU A 77 -5.74 -0.96 0.89
C GLU A 77 -6.96 -1.11 -0.02
N ARG A 78 -7.99 -1.80 0.48
CA ARG A 78 -9.21 -1.99 -0.32
C ARG A 78 -9.86 -0.66 -0.66
N GLU A 79 -9.96 0.23 0.33
CA GLU A 79 -10.57 1.54 0.11
C GLU A 79 -9.74 2.38 -0.85
N LEU A 80 -8.43 2.35 -0.70
CA LEU A 80 -7.54 3.13 -1.55
C LEU A 80 -7.56 2.62 -2.99
N LEU A 81 -7.58 1.30 -3.16
CA LEU A 81 -7.62 0.71 -4.48
C LEU A 81 -8.92 1.06 -5.21
N VAL A 82 -10.05 0.99 -4.50
CA VAL A 82 -11.33 1.40 -5.09
C VAL A 82 -11.29 2.86 -5.48
N GLN A 83 -10.72 3.71 -4.64
CA GLN A 83 -10.61 5.13 -4.93
C GLN A 83 -9.76 5.39 -6.18
N VAL A 84 -8.63 4.71 -6.30
CA VAL A 84 -7.74 4.84 -7.45
C VAL A 84 -8.47 4.42 -8.73
N VAL A 85 -9.13 3.27 -8.71
CA VAL A 85 -9.84 2.77 -9.88
C VAL A 85 -11.00 3.71 -10.25
N THR A 86 -11.74 4.17 -9.26
CA THR A 86 -12.87 5.07 -9.48
C THR A 86 -12.42 6.39 -10.09
N GLN A 87 -11.36 6.96 -9.55
CA GLN A 87 -10.82 8.22 -10.08
C GLN A 87 -10.30 8.05 -11.50
N SER A 88 -9.67 6.91 -11.76
CA SER A 88 -9.16 6.62 -13.09
C SER A 88 -10.29 6.59 -14.13
N ILE A 89 -11.42 6.00 -13.77
CA ILE A 89 -12.59 5.95 -14.64
C ILE A 89 -13.24 7.33 -14.74
N GLY A 90 -13.36 8.02 -13.61
CA GLY A 90 -14.05 9.30 -13.56
C GLY A 90 -13.26 10.46 -14.15
N ALA A 91 -11.97 10.28 -14.37
CA ALA A 91 -11.11 11.36 -14.86
C ALA A 91 -11.28 11.63 -16.34
N LYS A 92 -12.12 10.92 -17.01
CA LYS A 92 -12.35 11.06 -18.44
C LYS A 92 -12.90 12.41 -18.83
#